data_b28e91adfec90c3c0256a87ab0691bb9
#
_entry.id   b28e91adfec90c3c0256a87ab0691bb9
#
_cell.length_a   1.000
_cell.length_b   1.000
_cell.length_c   1.000
_cell.angle_alpha   90.00
_cell.angle_beta   90.00
_cell.angle_gamma   90.00
#
_symmetry.space_group_name_H-M   'P 1'
#
loop_
_entity.id
_entity.type
_entity.pdbx_description
1 polymer ?
#
loop_
_entity_poly.entity_id
_entity_poly.type
_entity_poly.pdbx_seq_one_letter_code
_entity_poly.pdbx_strand_id
1 'polypeptide(L)'
;MVPSKKKGGGGMADLKTSVQFIHGIGPQRAKALEKLGIATLGDLISWFPRRYEDRTQIVPIAQLDPDTPACVAAMIAAPPTLSHIRKGMDLVKVRAVDDTGMLEVTFFNQTWLKNQLHEGETYLFYGRAEGNLLRRRMTSPVVEPIGRREFTGRIVPIYPLTAGVSQLILSRSIRQGLDACTGILPDALPDEVRQAHHLCRINYAY
;
A
#
# COMPACT_ATOMS: atom_id res chain seq x y z
N MET A 1 -36.21 -8.33 -20.90
CA MET A 1 -35.84 -9.53 -20.12
C MET A 1 -34.36 -9.79 -20.42
N VAL A 2 -33.42 -9.22 -19.62
CA VAL A 2 -31.97 -9.34 -19.85
C VAL A 2 -31.48 -10.41 -18.87
N PRO A 3 -30.72 -11.44 -19.33
CA PRO A 3 -30.24 -12.48 -18.43
C PRO A 3 -29.13 -11.95 -17.52
N SER A 4 -29.38 -12.03 -16.22
CA SER A 4 -28.43 -11.83 -15.15
C SER A 4 -27.23 -12.77 -15.35
N LYS A 5 -26.02 -12.19 -15.54
CA LYS A 5 -24.77 -12.95 -15.47
C LYS A 5 -24.58 -13.48 -14.04
N LYS A 6 -24.74 -14.77 -13.84
CA LYS A 6 -24.33 -15.49 -12.62
C LYS A 6 -22.85 -15.20 -12.38
N LYS A 7 -22.52 -14.52 -11.28
CA LYS A 7 -21.17 -14.48 -10.72
C LYS A 7 -20.75 -15.91 -10.42
N GLY A 8 -19.60 -16.29 -10.95
CA GLY A 8 -19.01 -17.60 -10.82
C GLY A 8 -18.85 -18.02 -9.35
N GLY A 9 -19.03 -19.31 -9.14
CA GLY A 9 -19.09 -19.97 -7.85
C GLY A 9 -17.90 -19.65 -6.97
N GLY A 10 -18.19 -19.19 -5.75
CA GLY A 10 -17.25 -19.13 -4.64
C GLY A 10 -16.94 -20.56 -4.19
N GLY A 11 -15.89 -21.17 -4.76
CA GLY A 11 -15.23 -22.28 -4.11
C GLY A 11 -14.70 -21.75 -2.77
N MET A 12 -14.98 -22.46 -1.68
CA MET A 12 -14.39 -22.17 -0.36
C MET A 12 -12.89 -22.03 -0.56
N ALA A 13 -12.32 -20.89 -0.12
CA ALA A 13 -10.88 -20.66 -0.22
C ALA A 13 -10.16 -21.78 0.57
N ASP A 14 -9.33 -22.56 -0.12
CA ASP A 14 -8.48 -23.55 0.53
C ASP A 14 -7.15 -22.88 0.91
N LEU A 15 -6.79 -22.95 2.19
CA LEU A 15 -5.52 -22.41 2.70
C LEU A 15 -4.30 -23.00 1.98
N LYS A 16 -4.43 -24.17 1.37
CA LYS A 16 -3.39 -24.83 0.55
C LYS A 16 -3.33 -24.31 -0.89
N THR A 17 -4.27 -23.43 -1.29
CA THR A 17 -4.25 -22.85 -2.64
C THR A 17 -2.97 -22.06 -2.84
N SER A 18 -2.29 -22.27 -3.98
CA SER A 18 -1.07 -21.54 -4.33
C SER A 18 -1.34 -20.04 -4.47
N VAL A 19 -0.42 -19.21 -3.94
CA VAL A 19 -0.49 -17.75 -4.00
C VAL A 19 -0.55 -17.20 -5.42
N GLN A 20 -0.09 -17.94 -6.44
CA GLN A 20 -0.12 -17.49 -7.84
C GLN A 20 -1.55 -17.26 -8.37
N PHE A 21 -2.58 -17.84 -7.74
CA PHE A 21 -3.98 -17.66 -8.11
C PHE A 21 -4.64 -16.45 -7.45
N ILE A 22 -3.92 -15.76 -6.56
CA ILE A 22 -4.40 -14.54 -5.94
C ILE A 22 -4.23 -13.38 -6.93
N HIS A 23 -5.26 -12.57 -7.08
CA HIS A 23 -5.24 -11.44 -8.00
C HIS A 23 -4.05 -10.50 -7.70
N GLY A 24 -3.25 -10.21 -8.72
CA GLY A 24 -2.03 -9.41 -8.61
C GLY A 24 -0.75 -10.21 -8.32
N ILE A 25 -0.84 -11.52 -8.03
CA ILE A 25 0.31 -12.41 -7.89
C ILE A 25 0.36 -13.34 -9.12
N GLY A 26 1.14 -12.95 -10.14
CA GLY A 26 1.45 -13.84 -11.25
C GLY A 26 2.65 -14.75 -10.92
N PRO A 27 3.03 -15.68 -11.83
CA PRO A 27 4.08 -16.67 -11.59
C PRO A 27 5.42 -16.08 -11.12
N GLN A 28 5.83 -14.94 -11.67
CA GLN A 28 7.08 -14.27 -11.28
C GLN A 28 7.05 -13.78 -9.83
N ARG A 29 5.92 -13.21 -9.40
CA ARG A 29 5.76 -12.74 -8.02
C ARG A 29 5.59 -13.90 -7.04
N ALA A 30 4.89 -14.96 -7.44
CA ALA A 30 4.79 -16.18 -6.64
C ALA A 30 6.19 -16.76 -6.35
N LYS A 31 7.04 -16.88 -7.40
CA LYS A 31 8.44 -17.31 -7.24
C LYS A 31 9.27 -16.38 -6.36
N ALA A 32 8.97 -15.06 -6.35
CA ALA A 32 9.62 -14.13 -5.45
C ALA A 32 9.14 -14.30 -4.01
N LEU A 33 7.85 -14.57 -3.77
CA LEU A 33 7.27 -14.83 -2.45
C LEU A 33 7.75 -16.15 -1.83
N GLU A 34 8.02 -17.18 -2.66
CA GLU A 34 8.61 -18.44 -2.19
C GLU A 34 9.94 -18.23 -1.46
N LYS A 35 10.73 -17.20 -1.82
CA LYS A 35 11.97 -16.84 -1.09
C LYS A 35 11.71 -16.35 0.34
N LEU A 36 10.49 -15.94 0.63
CA LEU A 36 10.03 -15.57 1.97
C LEU A 36 9.32 -16.75 2.67
N GLY A 37 9.24 -17.92 2.05
CA GLY A 37 8.48 -19.05 2.56
C GLY A 37 6.98 -18.94 2.32
N ILE A 38 6.52 -18.04 1.43
CA ILE A 38 5.10 -17.83 1.13
C ILE A 38 4.78 -18.53 -0.19
N ALA A 39 4.20 -19.73 -0.11
CA ALA A 39 3.79 -20.53 -1.27
C ALA A 39 2.27 -20.67 -1.37
N THR A 40 1.56 -20.68 -0.26
CA THR A 40 0.12 -20.90 -0.16
C THR A 40 -0.63 -19.69 0.38
N LEU A 41 -1.96 -19.71 0.24
CA LEU A 41 -2.85 -18.72 0.83
C LEU A 41 -2.69 -18.67 2.36
N GLY A 42 -2.54 -19.84 3.01
CA GLY A 42 -2.29 -19.94 4.45
C GLY A 42 -0.99 -19.23 4.85
N ASP A 43 0.11 -19.45 4.12
CA ASP A 43 1.38 -18.76 4.39
C ASP A 43 1.23 -17.24 4.19
N LEU A 44 0.50 -16.81 3.16
CA LEU A 44 0.31 -15.41 2.86
C LEU A 44 -0.44 -14.67 3.96
N ILE A 45 -1.56 -15.20 4.46
CA ILE A 45 -2.34 -14.55 5.52
C ILE A 45 -1.64 -14.64 6.88
N SER A 46 -0.74 -15.62 7.08
CA SER A 46 0.09 -15.77 8.27
C SER A 46 1.38 -14.92 8.19
N TRP A 47 1.58 -14.17 7.12
CA TRP A 47 2.71 -13.27 7.00
C TRP A 47 2.42 -11.96 7.71
N PHE A 48 2.80 -11.88 9.00
CA PHE A 48 2.50 -10.73 9.84
C PHE A 48 3.41 -9.54 9.58
N PRO A 49 2.90 -8.30 9.77
CA PRO A 49 3.72 -7.11 9.66
C PRO A 49 4.79 -7.09 10.77
N ARG A 50 5.97 -6.60 10.44
CA ARG A 50 7.05 -6.42 11.44
C ARG A 50 6.85 -5.16 12.29
N ARG A 51 6.05 -4.19 11.82
CA ARG A 51 5.69 -2.95 12.52
C ARG A 51 4.49 -2.31 11.85
N TYR A 52 3.93 -1.32 12.53
CA TYR A 52 2.91 -0.44 11.98
C TYR A 52 3.47 0.98 11.89
N GLU A 53 3.09 1.72 10.84
CA GLU A 53 3.38 3.13 10.69
C GLU A 53 2.09 3.93 10.82
N ASP A 54 2.07 4.87 11.77
CA ASP A 54 0.97 5.82 11.89
C ASP A 54 1.15 6.93 10.85
N ARG A 55 0.26 6.96 9.87
CA ARG A 55 0.21 7.96 8.80
C ARG A 55 -1.09 8.77 8.86
N THR A 56 -1.78 8.74 10.01
CA THR A 56 -3.09 9.40 10.17
C THR A 56 -2.96 10.93 10.19
N GLN A 57 -1.87 11.44 10.69
CA GLN A 57 -1.64 12.87 10.80
C GLN A 57 -1.19 13.46 9.46
N ILE A 58 -2.01 14.38 8.94
CA ILE A 58 -1.68 15.16 7.75
C ILE A 58 -1.20 16.51 8.25
N VAL A 59 0.05 16.86 7.90
CA VAL A 59 0.68 18.10 8.32
C VAL A 59 0.79 19.07 7.14
N PRO A 60 0.74 20.39 7.37
CA PRO A 60 1.02 21.40 6.34
C PRO A 60 2.46 21.31 5.83
N ILE A 61 2.69 21.73 4.58
CA ILE A 61 4.05 21.73 3.97
C ILE A 61 5.05 22.51 4.81
N ALA A 62 4.65 23.65 5.38
CA ALA A 62 5.52 24.45 6.22
C ALA A 62 5.99 23.75 7.52
N GLN A 63 5.21 22.78 8.00
CA GLN A 63 5.50 22.02 9.22
C GLN A 63 6.24 20.70 8.97
N LEU A 64 6.60 20.41 7.73
CA LEU A 64 7.40 19.22 7.42
C LEU A 64 8.76 19.29 8.11
N ASP A 65 9.05 18.26 8.91
CA ASP A 65 10.35 18.04 9.50
C ASP A 65 11.19 17.15 8.57
N PRO A 66 12.42 17.57 8.19
CA PRO A 66 13.30 16.78 7.32
C PRO A 66 13.65 15.40 7.86
N ASP A 67 13.68 15.23 9.16
CA ASP A 67 14.11 13.97 9.80
C ASP A 67 12.96 12.97 10.00
N THR A 68 11.71 13.42 9.88
CA THR A 68 10.53 12.59 10.17
C THR A 68 9.66 12.39 8.94
N PRO A 69 9.32 11.13 8.56
CA PRO A 69 8.34 10.89 7.52
C PRO A 69 6.97 11.45 7.92
N ALA A 70 6.32 12.16 7.02
CA ALA A 70 5.02 12.78 7.27
C ALA A 70 4.07 12.61 6.09
N CYS A 71 2.78 12.71 6.35
CA CYS A 71 1.72 12.75 5.34
C CYS A 71 1.32 14.21 5.08
N VAL A 72 1.29 14.60 3.81
CA VAL A 72 0.91 15.94 3.36
C VAL A 72 -0.23 15.83 2.37
N ALA A 73 -1.24 16.69 2.51
CA ALA A 73 -2.25 16.89 1.48
C ALA A 73 -1.88 18.13 0.65
N ALA A 74 -1.65 17.95 -0.65
CA ALA A 74 -1.26 19.05 -1.50
C ALA A 74 -1.86 18.93 -2.91
N MET A 75 -2.24 20.06 -3.49
CA MET A 75 -2.77 20.17 -4.83
C MET A 75 -1.64 20.24 -5.85
N ILE A 76 -1.78 19.57 -6.97
CA ILE A 76 -0.83 19.66 -8.09
C ILE A 76 -0.95 21.05 -8.75
N ALA A 77 0.10 21.85 -8.66
CA ALA A 77 0.10 23.24 -9.12
C ALA A 77 0.40 23.40 -10.63
N ALA A 78 0.93 22.37 -11.28
CA ALA A 78 1.23 22.36 -12.69
C ALA A 78 1.33 20.93 -13.23
N PRO A 79 1.13 20.69 -14.54
CA PRO A 79 1.20 19.36 -15.11
C PRO A 79 2.54 18.67 -14.79
N PRO A 80 2.54 17.38 -14.40
CA PRO A 80 3.78 16.64 -14.17
C PRO A 80 4.68 16.59 -15.38
N THR A 81 5.97 16.81 -15.19
CA THR A 81 6.96 16.78 -16.25
C THR A 81 7.78 15.49 -16.22
N LEU A 82 8.04 14.90 -17.40
CA LEU A 82 8.90 13.73 -17.54
C LEU A 82 10.23 14.17 -18.15
N SER A 83 11.34 13.73 -17.53
CA SER A 83 12.69 13.97 -18.02
C SER A 83 13.46 12.66 -18.09
N HIS A 84 14.09 12.38 -19.24
CA HIS A 84 15.02 11.30 -19.42
C HIS A 84 16.43 11.78 -19.06
N ILE A 85 17.02 11.26 -17.99
CA ILE A 85 18.36 11.68 -17.55
C ILE A 85 19.45 10.84 -18.22
N ARG A 86 19.26 9.53 -18.25
CA ARG A 86 20.13 8.56 -18.95
C ARG A 86 19.38 7.26 -19.17
N LYS A 87 19.95 6.34 -19.93
CA LYS A 87 19.35 5.01 -20.17
C LYS A 87 18.99 4.33 -18.84
N GLY A 88 17.69 4.01 -18.67
CA GLY A 88 17.15 3.38 -17.47
C GLY A 88 16.91 4.33 -16.28
N MET A 89 16.98 5.65 -16.47
CA MET A 89 16.74 6.65 -15.42
C MET A 89 15.82 7.76 -15.90
N ASP A 90 14.54 7.58 -15.62
CA ASP A 90 13.47 8.54 -15.90
C ASP A 90 13.04 9.24 -14.61
N LEU A 91 12.77 10.54 -14.70
CA LEU A 91 12.27 11.34 -13.60
C LEU A 91 10.91 11.94 -13.95
N VAL A 92 9.92 11.73 -13.09
CA VAL A 92 8.68 12.52 -13.10
C VAL A 92 8.79 13.56 -11.99
N LYS A 93 8.72 14.83 -12.37
CA LYS A 93 8.73 15.95 -11.42
C LYS A 93 7.33 16.52 -11.28
N VAL A 94 6.95 16.80 -10.06
CA VAL A 94 5.65 17.33 -9.67
C VAL A 94 5.87 18.51 -8.75
N ARG A 95 5.08 19.58 -8.93
CA ARG A 95 4.96 20.68 -7.99
C ARG A 95 3.60 20.58 -7.33
N ALA A 96 3.61 20.42 -6.02
CA ALA A 96 2.40 20.38 -5.22
C ALA A 96 2.41 21.53 -4.22
N VAL A 97 1.24 22.09 -3.92
CA VAL A 97 1.07 23.25 -3.04
C VAL A 97 -0.05 23.00 -2.05
N ASP A 98 0.07 23.61 -0.90
CA ASP A 98 -1.01 23.86 0.04
C ASP A 98 -1.02 25.35 0.43
N ASP A 99 -1.87 25.74 1.36
CA ASP A 99 -1.98 27.14 1.81
C ASP A 99 -0.70 27.66 2.52
N THR A 100 0.26 26.78 2.84
CA THR A 100 1.43 27.07 3.66
C THR A 100 2.74 27.04 2.88
N GLY A 101 2.77 26.43 1.69
CA GLY A 101 3.99 26.33 0.91
C GLY A 101 3.94 25.49 -0.33
N MET A 102 5.14 25.24 -0.88
CA MET A 102 5.33 24.42 -2.08
C MET A 102 6.21 23.20 -1.77
N LEU A 103 5.82 22.06 -2.32
CA LEU A 103 6.54 20.80 -2.26
C LEU A 103 6.96 20.36 -3.67
N GLU A 104 8.27 20.22 -3.90
CA GLU A 104 8.81 19.63 -5.11
C GLU A 104 8.91 18.10 -4.91
N VAL A 105 8.19 17.33 -5.73
CA VAL A 105 8.21 15.87 -5.67
C VAL A 105 8.90 15.32 -6.90
N THR A 106 9.82 14.36 -6.70
CA THR A 106 10.52 13.66 -7.78
C THR A 106 10.32 12.17 -7.65
N PHE A 107 9.80 11.53 -8.70
CA PHE A 107 9.65 10.07 -8.78
C PHE A 107 10.66 9.49 -9.77
N PHE A 108 11.41 8.49 -9.35
CA PHE A 108 12.37 7.76 -10.18
C PHE A 108 11.72 6.55 -10.83
N ASN A 109 11.87 6.42 -12.17
CA ASN A 109 11.39 5.27 -12.95
C ASN A 109 9.91 4.94 -12.77
N GLN A 110 9.09 5.95 -12.44
CA GLN A 110 7.63 5.83 -12.28
C GLN A 110 6.91 6.68 -13.33
N THR A 111 7.21 6.46 -14.60
CA THR A 111 6.73 7.28 -15.72
C THR A 111 5.21 7.32 -15.86
N TRP A 112 4.52 6.27 -15.40
CA TRP A 112 3.05 6.19 -15.38
C TRP A 112 2.39 7.27 -14.52
N LEU A 113 3.10 7.79 -13.50
CA LEU A 113 2.57 8.85 -12.62
C LEU A 113 2.33 10.15 -13.38
N LYS A 114 3.04 10.41 -14.50
CA LYS A 114 2.77 11.56 -15.34
C LYS A 114 1.31 11.61 -15.83
N ASN A 115 0.73 10.44 -16.09
CA ASN A 115 -0.64 10.32 -16.60
C ASN A 115 -1.68 10.08 -15.49
N GLN A 116 -1.24 9.85 -14.25
CA GLN A 116 -2.13 9.60 -13.11
C GLN A 116 -2.30 10.81 -12.20
N LEU A 117 -1.34 11.73 -12.23
CA LEU A 117 -1.39 12.95 -11.43
C LEU A 117 -1.84 14.11 -12.29
N HIS A 118 -2.91 14.79 -11.88
CA HIS A 118 -3.54 15.85 -12.66
C HIS A 118 -3.44 17.19 -11.96
N GLU A 119 -3.16 18.23 -12.74
CA GLU A 119 -3.18 19.62 -12.27
C GLU A 119 -4.54 19.97 -11.67
N GLY A 120 -4.55 20.71 -10.57
CA GLY A 120 -5.75 21.11 -9.84
C GLY A 120 -6.33 20.05 -8.91
N GLU A 121 -5.87 18.80 -8.98
CA GLU A 121 -6.32 17.75 -8.07
C GLU A 121 -5.43 17.65 -6.83
N THR A 122 -6.03 17.28 -5.70
CA THR A 122 -5.34 17.12 -4.41
C THR A 122 -4.99 15.66 -4.16
N TYR A 123 -3.74 15.44 -3.77
CA TYR A 123 -3.18 14.12 -3.43
C TYR A 123 -2.60 14.13 -2.03
N LEU A 124 -2.54 12.93 -1.43
CA LEU A 124 -1.79 12.67 -0.21
C LEU A 124 -0.41 12.16 -0.60
N PHE A 125 0.62 12.79 -0.06
CA PHE A 125 2.02 12.39 -0.20
C PHE A 125 2.55 11.94 1.15
N TYR A 126 3.10 10.73 1.24
CA TYR A 126 3.75 10.26 2.44
C TYR A 126 5.21 9.93 2.16
N GLY A 127 6.10 10.56 2.87
CA GLY A 127 7.54 10.37 2.72
C GLY A 127 8.32 11.29 3.65
N ARG A 128 9.65 11.20 3.54
CA ARG A 128 10.54 12.10 4.22
C ARG A 128 10.75 13.36 3.37
N ALA A 129 10.60 14.51 3.99
CA ALA A 129 10.92 15.77 3.35
C ALA A 129 12.44 16.04 3.41
N GLU A 130 12.95 16.69 2.41
CA GLU A 130 14.33 17.17 2.30
C GLU A 130 14.30 18.68 2.00
N GLY A 131 15.43 19.34 2.23
CA GLY A 131 15.58 20.76 1.93
C GLY A 131 15.25 21.67 3.12
N ASN A 132 15.08 22.96 2.86
CA ASN A 132 14.80 23.98 3.87
C ASN A 132 13.33 24.47 3.77
N LEU A 133 12.94 25.40 4.63
CA LEU A 133 11.58 25.95 4.69
C LEU A 133 11.10 26.55 3.36
N LEU A 134 12.01 27.08 2.55
CA LEU A 134 11.68 27.71 1.25
C LEU A 134 11.63 26.71 0.09
N ARG A 135 12.26 25.54 0.26
CA ARG A 135 12.36 24.50 -0.79
C ARG A 135 12.24 23.12 -0.17
N ARG A 136 11.01 22.72 0.10
CA ARG A 136 10.70 21.35 0.54
C ARG A 136 10.66 20.41 -0.67
N ARG A 137 11.29 19.25 -0.51
CA ARG A 137 11.35 18.21 -1.53
C ARG A 137 10.99 16.86 -0.95
N MET A 138 10.41 16.00 -1.76
CA MET A 138 10.25 14.57 -1.45
C MET A 138 10.72 13.73 -2.63
N THR A 139 11.43 12.65 -2.31
CA THR A 139 11.95 11.70 -3.30
C THR A 139 11.15 10.41 -3.23
N SER A 140 10.44 10.09 -4.31
CA SER A 140 9.60 8.90 -4.47
C SER A 140 8.67 8.61 -3.28
N PRO A 141 7.89 9.61 -2.79
CA PRO A 141 6.92 9.37 -1.72
C PRO A 141 5.83 8.40 -2.19
N VAL A 142 5.13 7.81 -1.22
CA VAL A 142 3.84 7.16 -1.51
C VAL A 142 2.86 8.27 -1.88
N VAL A 143 2.13 8.12 -2.99
CA VAL A 143 1.15 9.09 -3.45
C VAL A 143 -0.19 8.43 -3.72
N GLU A 144 -1.27 9.05 -3.25
CA GLU A 144 -2.65 8.59 -3.45
C GLU A 144 -3.60 9.78 -3.60
N PRO A 145 -4.69 9.64 -4.39
CA PRO A 145 -5.77 10.61 -4.40
C PRO A 145 -6.36 10.77 -2.99
N ILE A 146 -6.74 11.99 -2.59
CA ILE A 146 -7.25 12.28 -1.24
C ILE A 146 -8.49 11.44 -0.85
N GLY A 147 -9.27 11.01 -1.83
CA GLY A 147 -10.44 10.14 -1.63
C GLY A 147 -10.12 8.64 -1.46
N ARG A 148 -8.86 8.22 -1.70
CA ARG A 148 -8.46 6.82 -1.68
C ARG A 148 -7.33 6.57 -0.67
N ARG A 149 -7.70 6.52 0.61
CA ARG A 149 -6.75 6.36 1.72
C ARG A 149 -6.40 4.88 1.96
N GLU A 150 -5.65 4.28 1.06
CA GLU A 150 -5.24 2.87 1.18
C GLU A 150 -3.92 2.73 1.96
N PHE A 151 -2.96 3.65 1.71
CA PHE A 151 -1.62 3.64 2.31
C PHE A 151 -1.22 4.98 2.94
N THR A 152 -2.07 5.98 2.88
CA THR A 152 -1.88 7.30 3.46
C THR A 152 -3.09 7.68 4.31
N GLY A 153 -2.90 8.56 5.29
CA GLY A 153 -3.97 9.03 6.16
C GLY A 153 -4.58 7.93 7.06
N ARG A 154 -3.82 6.87 7.38
CA ARG A 154 -4.22 5.75 8.24
C ARG A 154 -3.03 5.04 8.85
N ILE A 155 -3.25 4.16 9.82
CA ILE A 155 -2.22 3.21 10.30
C ILE A 155 -2.01 2.14 9.23
N VAL A 156 -0.76 1.92 8.82
CA VAL A 156 -0.38 1.02 7.73
C VAL A 156 0.54 -0.10 8.25
N PRO A 157 0.22 -1.37 7.98
CA PRO A 157 1.11 -2.48 8.29
C PRO A 157 2.32 -2.49 7.35
N ILE A 158 3.51 -2.69 7.90
CA ILE A 158 4.77 -2.78 7.16
C ILE A 158 5.29 -4.21 7.21
N TYR A 159 5.27 -4.87 6.07
CA TYR A 159 5.69 -6.26 5.92
C TYR A 159 7.17 -6.37 5.51
N PRO A 160 7.86 -7.45 5.90
CA PRO A 160 9.13 -7.82 5.30
C PRO A 160 8.96 -8.08 3.80
N LEU A 161 9.85 -7.55 2.98
CA LEU A 161 9.77 -7.63 1.52
C LEU A 161 10.89 -8.46 0.92
N THR A 162 10.69 -8.87 -0.33
CA THR A 162 11.72 -9.47 -1.20
C THR A 162 11.78 -8.72 -2.53
N ALA A 163 12.87 -8.88 -3.26
CA ALA A 163 13.02 -8.29 -4.59
C ALA A 163 11.88 -8.73 -5.53
N GLY A 164 11.27 -7.77 -6.23
CA GLY A 164 10.16 -8.01 -7.16
C GLY A 164 8.76 -7.96 -6.55
N VAL A 165 8.62 -7.79 -5.22
CA VAL A 165 7.35 -7.60 -4.53
C VAL A 165 7.37 -6.29 -3.75
N SER A 166 6.46 -5.37 -4.06
CA SER A 166 6.33 -4.10 -3.35
C SER A 166 5.39 -4.23 -2.15
N GLN A 167 5.54 -3.32 -1.17
CA GLN A 167 4.65 -3.20 -0.01
C GLN A 167 3.17 -3.12 -0.43
N LEU A 168 2.87 -2.33 -1.47
CA LEU A 168 1.53 -2.18 -2.02
C LEU A 168 0.94 -3.51 -2.50
N ILE A 169 1.71 -4.27 -3.27
CA ILE A 169 1.26 -5.57 -3.81
C ILE A 169 1.04 -6.54 -2.67
N LEU A 170 1.99 -6.67 -1.76
CA LEU A 170 1.91 -7.62 -0.65
C LEU A 170 0.74 -7.31 0.28
N SER A 171 0.58 -6.05 0.69
CA SER A 171 -0.55 -5.63 1.55
C SER A 171 -1.91 -5.88 0.90
N ARG A 172 -2.05 -5.58 -0.40
CA ARG A 172 -3.30 -5.86 -1.14
C ARG A 172 -3.58 -7.35 -1.23
N SER A 173 -2.55 -8.14 -1.50
CA SER A 173 -2.70 -9.60 -1.64
C SER A 173 -3.04 -10.27 -0.31
N ILE A 174 -2.43 -9.83 0.80
CA ILE A 174 -2.78 -10.30 2.16
C ILE A 174 -4.23 -9.95 2.47
N ARG A 175 -4.65 -8.71 2.21
CA ARG A 175 -6.04 -8.30 2.44
C ARG A 175 -7.03 -9.13 1.62
N GLN A 176 -6.76 -9.38 0.35
CA GLN A 176 -7.60 -10.26 -0.47
C GLN A 176 -7.64 -11.69 0.09
N GLY A 177 -6.49 -12.18 0.56
CA GLY A 177 -6.41 -13.49 1.20
C GLY A 177 -7.26 -13.57 2.46
N LEU A 178 -7.19 -12.58 3.32
CA LEU A 178 -8.01 -12.48 4.54
C LEU A 178 -9.51 -12.40 4.22
N ASP A 179 -9.89 -11.53 3.26
CA ASP A 179 -11.28 -11.41 2.80
C ASP A 179 -11.83 -12.74 2.27
N ALA A 180 -11.00 -13.50 1.54
CA ALA A 180 -11.36 -14.82 1.02
C ALA A 180 -11.48 -15.90 2.11
N CYS A 181 -10.75 -15.74 3.23
CA CYS A 181 -10.74 -16.67 4.35
C CYS A 181 -11.69 -16.28 5.50
N THR A 182 -12.43 -15.17 5.35
CA THR A 182 -13.34 -14.71 6.40
C THR A 182 -14.37 -15.79 6.78
N GLY A 183 -14.40 -16.14 8.05
CA GLY A 183 -15.34 -17.14 8.61
C GLY A 183 -14.97 -18.60 8.39
N ILE A 184 -13.86 -18.90 7.69
CA ILE A 184 -13.45 -20.30 7.40
C ILE A 184 -12.13 -20.71 8.07
N LEU A 185 -11.46 -19.79 8.77
CA LEU A 185 -10.22 -20.12 9.47
C LEU A 185 -10.52 -21.08 10.63
N PRO A 186 -9.86 -22.25 10.67
CA PRO A 186 -10.05 -23.20 11.76
C PRO A 186 -9.45 -22.60 13.05
N ASP A 187 -10.24 -22.55 14.09
CA ASP A 187 -9.75 -22.11 15.41
C ASP A 187 -9.05 -23.29 16.09
N ALA A 188 -7.76 -23.15 16.35
CA ALA A 188 -6.94 -24.17 16.98
C ALA A 188 -7.13 -24.22 18.50
N LEU A 189 -7.74 -23.20 19.10
CA LEU A 189 -7.94 -23.15 20.56
C LEU A 189 -9.30 -23.72 20.93
N PRO A 190 -9.36 -24.65 21.90
CA PRO A 190 -10.62 -25.09 22.51
C PRO A 190 -11.40 -23.89 23.10
N ASP A 191 -12.72 -23.94 23.03
CA ASP A 191 -13.59 -22.87 23.55
C ASP A 191 -13.35 -22.57 25.03
N GLU A 192 -13.11 -23.61 25.84
CA GLU A 192 -12.80 -23.48 27.26
C GLU A 192 -11.55 -22.66 27.54
N VAL A 193 -10.46 -22.92 26.78
CA VAL A 193 -9.20 -22.18 26.89
C VAL A 193 -9.42 -20.71 26.49
N ARG A 194 -10.16 -20.50 25.42
CA ARG A 194 -10.41 -19.16 24.91
C ARG A 194 -11.25 -18.33 25.90
N GLN A 195 -12.27 -18.92 26.51
CA GLN A 195 -13.10 -18.26 27.53
C GLN A 195 -12.32 -17.98 28.80
N ALA A 196 -11.54 -18.95 29.30
CA ALA A 196 -10.72 -18.80 30.50
C ALA A 196 -9.70 -17.65 30.39
N HIS A 197 -9.18 -17.40 29.19
CA HIS A 197 -8.15 -16.38 28.95
C HIS A 197 -8.68 -15.14 28.21
N HIS A 198 -9.99 -14.98 28.03
CA HIS A 198 -10.64 -13.86 27.34
C HIS A 198 -10.07 -13.64 25.90
N LEU A 199 -9.76 -14.71 25.19
CA LEU A 199 -9.21 -14.65 23.84
C LEU A 199 -10.32 -14.57 22.79
N CYS A 200 -10.11 -13.75 21.76
CA CYS A 200 -11.02 -13.67 20.63
C CYS A 200 -10.92 -14.92 19.73
N ARG A 201 -11.92 -15.11 18.87
CA ARG A 201 -11.86 -16.15 17.82
C ARG A 201 -10.83 -15.78 16.76
N ILE A 202 -10.21 -16.79 16.12
CA ILE A 202 -9.18 -16.59 15.10
C ILE A 202 -9.64 -15.69 13.96
N ASN A 203 -10.89 -15.82 13.50
CA ASN A 203 -11.45 -14.97 12.43
C ASN A 203 -11.62 -13.48 12.81
N TYR A 204 -11.49 -13.14 14.10
CA TYR A 204 -11.47 -11.77 14.59
C TYR A 204 -10.04 -11.27 14.84
N ALA A 205 -9.12 -12.18 15.13
CA ALA A 205 -7.71 -11.88 15.40
C ALA A 205 -6.92 -11.49 14.13
N TYR A 206 -7.35 -11.98 12.95
CA TYR A 206 -6.80 -11.64 11.64
C TYR A 206 -7.54 -10.44 11.03
#